data_6d4b11fcf3b7b18993bfb4a8e620a902
#
_entry.id   6d4b11fcf3b7b18993bfb4a8e620a902
#
_cell.length_a   1.000
_cell.length_b   1.000
_cell.length_c   1.000
_cell.angle_alpha   90.00
_cell.angle_beta   90.00
_cell.angle_gamma   90.00
#
_symmetry.space_group_name_H-M   'P 1'
#
loop_
_entity.id
_entity.type
_entity.pdbx_description
1 polymer ?
#
loop_
_entity_poly.entity_id
_entity_poly.type
_entity_poly.pdbx_seq_one_letter_code
_entity_poly.pdbx_strand_id
1 'polypeptide(L)'
;VIFHVGGHDDGALTAFDADTGSVVWSWEGDGPGYASPMVAVIDGVRQIVTVTQEHIVGVAADDGALLWERPFVSRSTNNSITPIIDGEDVIVTGHDLGVARFRPTRLGGRWTTETVWETDEVSMFMSTPVLADGTLCGMSHLRAGQFFALDAGSGETLWRTEGREATNSAVVRAGDLLFLLNNDGD
;
A
#
# COMPACT_ATOMS: atom_id res chain seq x y z
N VAL A 1 19.10 0.84 3.49
CA VAL A 1 18.16 0.98 2.35
C VAL A 1 17.48 -0.37 2.16
N ILE A 2 16.17 -0.35 1.82
CA ILE A 2 15.39 -1.59 1.66
C ILE A 2 14.77 -1.62 0.28
N PHE A 3 14.93 -2.74 -0.41
CA PHE A 3 14.34 -3.02 -1.72
C PHE A 3 13.73 -4.43 -1.73
N HIS A 4 12.68 -4.62 -2.53
CA HIS A 4 12.26 -5.95 -2.92
C HIS A 4 13.00 -6.31 -4.20
N VAL A 5 13.88 -7.29 -4.15
CA VAL A 5 14.73 -7.72 -5.26
C VAL A 5 14.34 -9.13 -5.72
N GLY A 6 14.53 -9.42 -7.00
CA GLY A 6 14.20 -10.73 -7.57
C GLY A 6 13.23 -10.65 -8.73
N GLY A 7 12.80 -11.82 -9.18
CA GLY A 7 11.83 -12.00 -10.27
C GLY A 7 10.46 -12.45 -9.77
N HIS A 8 9.58 -12.73 -10.74
CA HIS A 8 8.28 -13.35 -10.45
C HIS A 8 8.49 -14.71 -9.79
N ASP A 9 7.76 -14.97 -8.70
CA ASP A 9 7.85 -16.18 -7.87
C ASP A 9 9.23 -16.44 -7.22
N ASP A 10 10.16 -15.49 -7.33
CA ASP A 10 11.53 -15.64 -6.81
C ASP A 10 12.06 -14.27 -6.40
N GLY A 11 11.84 -13.88 -5.15
CA GLY A 11 12.25 -12.57 -4.67
C GLY A 11 12.44 -12.51 -3.18
N ALA A 12 13.15 -11.49 -2.77
CA ALA A 12 13.41 -11.21 -1.38
C ALA A 12 13.28 -9.72 -1.06
N LEU A 13 12.64 -9.41 0.06
CA LEU A 13 12.71 -8.08 0.65
C LEU A 13 14.05 -7.97 1.39
N THR A 14 14.95 -7.15 0.86
CA THR A 14 16.35 -7.11 1.32
C THR A 14 16.72 -5.73 1.84
N ALA A 15 17.34 -5.70 3.01
CA ALA A 15 17.96 -4.52 3.58
C ALA A 15 19.45 -4.50 3.28
N PHE A 16 19.91 -3.34 2.83
CA PHE A 16 21.30 -3.07 2.53
C PHE A 16 21.82 -1.95 3.44
N ASP A 17 23.04 -2.09 3.88
CA ASP A 17 23.78 -0.98 4.47
C ASP A 17 23.98 0.12 3.42
N ALA A 18 23.65 1.36 3.76
CA ALA A 18 23.65 2.45 2.79
C ALA A 18 25.05 2.92 2.37
N ASP A 19 26.04 2.71 3.23
CA ASP A 19 27.42 3.15 3.00
C ASP A 19 28.23 2.11 2.25
N THR A 20 28.00 0.84 2.53
CA THR A 20 28.81 -0.27 1.99
C THR A 20 28.10 -1.10 0.91
N GLY A 21 26.77 -1.03 0.82
CA GLY A 21 25.96 -1.89 -0.05
C GLY A 21 25.86 -3.34 0.41
N SER A 22 26.40 -3.65 1.59
CA SER A 22 26.35 -5.02 2.12
C SER A 22 24.94 -5.39 2.55
N VAL A 23 24.54 -6.65 2.31
CA VAL A 23 23.25 -7.16 2.81
C VAL A 23 23.27 -7.21 4.34
N VAL A 24 22.27 -6.60 4.97
CA VAL A 24 22.05 -6.64 6.42
C VAL A 24 21.15 -7.81 6.79
N TRP A 25 20.03 -7.94 6.09
CA TRP A 25 19.10 -9.07 6.21
C TRP A 25 18.31 -9.24 4.90
N SER A 26 17.72 -10.43 4.72
CA SER A 26 16.86 -10.77 3.60
C SER A 26 15.70 -11.63 4.07
N TRP A 27 14.49 -11.30 3.62
CA TRP A 27 13.28 -12.11 3.81
C TRP A 27 12.84 -12.69 2.47
N GLU A 28 12.89 -14.02 2.36
CA GLU A 28 12.61 -14.78 1.13
C GLU A 28 11.27 -15.49 1.23
N GLY A 29 10.17 -14.72 1.27
CA GLY A 29 8.84 -15.30 1.49
C GLY A 29 7.88 -15.21 0.30
N ASP A 30 8.09 -14.24 -0.59
CA ASP A 30 7.20 -14.00 -1.73
C ASP A 30 7.89 -13.14 -2.80
N GLY A 31 7.45 -13.24 -4.03
CA GLY A 31 7.95 -12.44 -5.14
C GLY A 31 7.62 -10.95 -5.00
N PRO A 32 8.35 -10.06 -5.70
CA PRO A 32 8.12 -8.63 -5.60
C PRO A 32 6.80 -8.21 -6.22
N GLY A 33 6.06 -7.34 -5.52
CA GLY A 33 5.12 -6.42 -6.13
C GLY A 33 5.85 -5.20 -6.69
N TYR A 34 5.10 -4.28 -7.30
CA TYR A 34 5.65 -3.00 -7.79
C TYR A 34 5.51 -1.87 -6.76
N ALA A 35 5.02 -2.19 -5.56
CA ALA A 35 4.81 -1.26 -4.46
C ALA A 35 6.14 -0.88 -3.78
N SER A 36 6.22 0.33 -3.27
CA SER A 36 7.35 0.74 -2.44
C SER A 36 7.19 0.25 -1.00
N PRO A 37 8.25 -0.29 -0.36
CA PRO A 37 8.21 -0.60 1.06
C PRO A 37 8.07 0.67 1.92
N MET A 38 7.21 0.60 2.93
CA MET A 38 6.95 1.68 3.88
C MET A 38 7.44 1.33 5.28
N VAL A 39 7.96 2.32 6.00
CA VAL A 39 8.31 2.15 7.41
C VAL A 39 7.08 2.48 8.26
N ALA A 40 6.75 1.59 9.19
CA ALA A 40 5.70 1.80 10.18
C ALA A 40 6.20 1.48 11.58
N VAL A 41 5.57 2.05 12.61
CA VAL A 41 5.70 1.62 14.00
C VAL A 41 4.34 1.15 14.45
N ILE A 42 4.18 -0.15 14.65
CA ILE A 42 2.90 -0.78 15.00
C ILE A 42 3.13 -1.60 16.28
N ASP A 43 2.29 -1.39 17.28
CA ASP A 43 2.44 -2.01 18.61
C ASP A 43 3.87 -1.85 19.17
N GLY A 44 4.45 -0.65 18.99
CA GLY A 44 5.80 -0.31 19.43
C GLY A 44 6.94 -0.98 18.66
N VAL A 45 6.65 -1.77 17.62
CA VAL A 45 7.65 -2.46 16.78
C VAL A 45 7.82 -1.73 15.45
N ARG A 46 9.07 -1.38 15.14
CA ARG A 46 9.41 -0.81 13.83
C ARG A 46 9.40 -1.90 12.77
N GLN A 47 8.59 -1.69 11.75
CA GLN A 47 8.32 -2.66 10.71
C GLN A 47 8.49 -2.06 9.32
N ILE A 48 8.79 -2.92 8.37
CA ILE A 48 8.68 -2.63 6.95
C ILE A 48 7.40 -3.28 6.44
N VAL A 49 6.49 -2.45 5.96
CA VAL A 49 5.23 -2.88 5.37
C VAL A 49 5.32 -2.75 3.86
N THR A 50 5.05 -3.81 3.14
CA THR A 50 5.04 -3.79 1.67
C THR A 50 3.96 -4.71 1.11
N VAL A 51 3.59 -4.47 -0.15
CA VAL A 51 2.76 -5.38 -0.93
C VAL A 51 3.69 -6.18 -1.83
N THR A 52 3.63 -7.47 -1.69
CA THR A 52 4.36 -8.45 -2.49
C THR A 52 3.51 -8.95 -3.65
N GLN A 53 3.92 -10.00 -4.32
CA GLN A 53 3.15 -10.58 -5.42
C GLN A 53 1.79 -11.13 -4.97
N GLU A 54 1.73 -11.78 -3.81
CA GLU A 54 0.52 -12.47 -3.32
C GLU A 54 0.06 -12.01 -1.93
N HIS A 55 0.86 -11.19 -1.23
CA HIS A 55 0.57 -10.80 0.14
C HIS A 55 0.81 -9.31 0.40
N ILE A 56 0.28 -8.85 1.50
CA ILE A 56 0.76 -7.68 2.23
C ILE A 56 1.49 -8.24 3.44
N VAL A 57 2.72 -7.79 3.64
CA VAL A 57 3.56 -8.29 4.72
C VAL A 57 4.07 -7.17 5.61
N GLY A 58 4.24 -7.46 6.89
CA GLY A 58 5.00 -6.68 7.83
C GLY A 58 6.18 -7.49 8.35
N VAL A 59 7.39 -7.01 8.10
CA VAL A 59 8.61 -7.63 8.62
C VAL A 59 9.29 -6.71 9.60
N ALA A 60 9.98 -7.27 10.60
CA ALA A 60 10.75 -6.48 11.55
C ALA A 60 11.87 -5.71 10.82
N ALA A 61 11.99 -4.42 11.08
CA ALA A 61 12.97 -3.57 10.39
C ALA A 61 14.41 -3.92 10.74
N ASP A 62 14.64 -4.52 11.92
CA ASP A 62 15.97 -4.78 12.45
C ASP A 62 16.61 -6.05 11.90
N ASP A 63 15.81 -7.11 11.64
CA ASP A 63 16.33 -8.43 11.27
C ASP A 63 15.57 -9.11 10.12
N GLY A 64 14.50 -8.47 9.59
CA GLY A 64 13.71 -9.01 8.49
C GLY A 64 12.78 -10.16 8.88
N ALA A 65 12.60 -10.44 10.18
CA ALA A 65 11.68 -11.50 10.60
C ALA A 65 10.24 -11.17 10.20
N LEU A 66 9.53 -12.12 9.57
CA LEU A 66 8.12 -11.96 9.26
C LEU A 66 7.33 -11.84 10.55
N LEU A 67 6.58 -10.77 10.69
CA LEU A 67 5.71 -10.52 11.83
C LEU A 67 4.28 -10.94 11.52
N TRP A 68 3.76 -10.47 10.41
CA TRP A 68 2.42 -10.80 9.93
C TRP A 68 2.36 -10.76 8.41
N GLU A 69 1.40 -11.49 7.87
CA GLU A 69 1.06 -11.47 6.46
C GLU A 69 -0.46 -11.51 6.27
N ARG A 70 -0.93 -10.98 5.15
CA ARG A 70 -2.33 -11.02 4.71
C ARG A 70 -2.37 -11.35 3.22
N PRO A 71 -3.13 -12.36 2.77
CA PRO A 71 -3.30 -12.63 1.35
C PRO A 71 -3.83 -11.40 0.59
N PHE A 72 -3.20 -11.10 -0.54
CA PHE A 72 -3.56 -9.97 -1.37
C PHE A 72 -3.19 -10.24 -2.83
N VAL A 73 -4.07 -10.91 -3.55
CA VAL A 73 -3.84 -11.32 -4.94
C VAL A 73 -4.74 -10.50 -5.85
N SER A 74 -4.18 -9.55 -6.58
CA SER A 74 -4.88 -8.81 -7.60
C SER A 74 -5.02 -9.63 -8.90
N ARG A 75 -5.97 -9.26 -9.74
CA ARG A 75 -6.30 -9.95 -10.98
C ARG A 75 -5.11 -10.23 -11.91
N SER A 76 -4.10 -9.38 -11.87
CA SER A 76 -2.91 -9.48 -12.72
C SER A 76 -1.63 -9.84 -11.95
N THR A 77 -1.73 -10.16 -10.66
CA THR A 77 -0.58 -10.31 -9.74
C THR A 77 0.34 -9.08 -9.68
N ASN A 78 -0.05 -7.98 -10.33
CA ASN A 78 0.69 -6.72 -10.36
C ASN A 78 0.21 -5.81 -9.23
N ASN A 79 0.66 -6.07 -8.02
CA ASN A 79 0.37 -5.24 -6.86
C ASN A 79 1.27 -4.00 -6.87
N SER A 80 0.78 -2.90 -7.45
CA SER A 80 1.59 -1.71 -7.74
C SER A 80 1.33 -0.53 -6.80
N ILE A 81 0.28 -0.62 -5.97
CA ILE A 81 -0.08 0.47 -5.07
C ILE A 81 0.71 0.36 -3.78
N THR A 82 1.47 1.39 -3.47
CA THR A 82 2.19 1.50 -2.20
C THR A 82 1.20 1.57 -1.03
N PRO A 83 1.37 0.74 0.03
CA PRO A 83 0.51 0.80 1.20
C PRO A 83 0.63 2.15 1.90
N ILE A 84 -0.48 2.64 2.45
CA ILE A 84 -0.52 3.88 3.21
C ILE A 84 -0.56 3.53 4.69
N ILE A 85 0.33 4.16 5.45
CA ILE A 85 0.39 4.00 6.90
C ILE A 85 -0.33 5.18 7.55
N ASP A 86 -1.34 4.89 8.35
CA ASP A 86 -2.11 5.86 9.14
C ASP A 86 -2.10 5.47 10.61
N GLY A 87 -1.14 6.01 11.35
CA GLY A 87 -0.85 5.57 12.71
C GLY A 87 -0.39 4.12 12.75
N GLU A 88 -1.18 3.24 13.34
CA GLU A 88 -0.92 1.79 13.38
C GLU A 88 -1.74 1.01 12.33
N ASP A 89 -2.56 1.68 11.55
CA ASP A 89 -3.38 1.08 10.51
C ASP A 89 -2.68 1.11 9.15
N VAL A 90 -3.01 0.15 8.33
CA VAL A 90 -2.54 0.01 6.96
C VAL A 90 -3.72 0.09 6.02
N ILE A 91 -3.66 1.01 5.03
CA ILE A 91 -4.65 1.12 3.97
C ILE A 91 -4.02 0.58 2.69
N VAL A 92 -4.73 -0.32 2.04
CA VAL A 92 -4.28 -0.98 0.81
C VAL A 92 -5.39 -1.00 -0.23
N THR A 93 -4.97 -1.07 -1.46
CA THR A 93 -5.84 -1.22 -2.62
C THR A 93 -5.09 -1.91 -3.75
N GLY A 94 -5.80 -2.52 -4.66
CA GLY A 94 -5.24 -3.19 -5.84
C GLY A 94 -6.28 -3.33 -6.93
N HIS A 95 -5.84 -3.81 -8.08
CA HIS A 95 -6.70 -3.98 -9.25
C HIS A 95 -7.89 -4.90 -8.95
N ASP A 96 -9.10 -4.35 -8.99
CA ASP A 96 -10.39 -5.00 -8.70
C ASP A 96 -10.53 -5.53 -7.24
N LEU A 97 -9.71 -5.03 -6.30
CA LEU A 97 -9.74 -5.45 -4.89
C LEU A 97 -10.42 -4.44 -3.94
N GLY A 98 -10.89 -3.31 -4.49
CA GLY A 98 -11.42 -2.25 -3.64
C GLY A 98 -10.34 -1.57 -2.80
N VAL A 99 -10.75 -1.04 -1.65
CA VAL A 99 -9.86 -0.46 -0.63
C VAL A 99 -10.16 -1.12 0.71
N ALA A 100 -9.13 -1.49 1.43
CA ALA A 100 -9.23 -2.03 2.78
C ALA A 100 -8.34 -1.26 3.75
N ARG A 101 -8.85 -0.97 4.94
CA ARG A 101 -8.09 -0.55 6.11
C ARG A 101 -8.07 -1.68 7.11
N PHE A 102 -6.91 -2.04 7.58
CA PHE A 102 -6.75 -3.07 8.60
C PHE A 102 -5.68 -2.66 9.61
N ARG A 103 -5.74 -3.27 10.78
CA ARG A 103 -4.79 -3.07 11.86
C ARG A 103 -4.05 -4.36 12.15
N PRO A 104 -2.73 -4.40 11.99
CA PRO A 104 -1.92 -5.46 12.58
C PRO A 104 -1.89 -5.27 14.10
N THR A 105 -2.13 -6.33 14.84
CA THR A 105 -2.14 -6.33 16.31
C THR A 105 -1.32 -7.48 16.85
N ARG A 106 -0.74 -7.31 18.03
CA ARG A 106 0.06 -8.33 18.69
C ARG A 106 -0.61 -8.76 19.99
N LEU A 107 -1.11 -9.99 20.03
CA LEU A 107 -1.76 -10.55 21.20
C LEU A 107 -1.01 -11.80 21.68
N GLY A 108 -0.56 -11.80 22.94
CA GLY A 108 0.18 -12.93 23.50
C GLY A 108 1.46 -13.28 22.73
N GLY A 109 2.12 -12.29 22.11
CA GLY A 109 3.33 -12.49 21.32
C GLY A 109 3.10 -12.91 19.86
N ARG A 110 1.85 -13.18 19.47
CA ARG A 110 1.46 -13.55 18.09
C ARG A 110 0.83 -12.35 17.39
N TRP A 111 1.24 -12.11 16.14
CA TRP A 111 0.65 -11.11 15.28
C TRP A 111 -0.58 -11.64 14.55
N THR A 112 -1.57 -10.77 14.39
CA THR A 112 -2.79 -10.98 13.61
C THR A 112 -3.13 -9.68 12.88
N THR A 113 -4.03 -9.74 11.90
CA THR A 113 -4.54 -8.54 11.20
C THR A 113 -6.06 -8.50 11.35
N GLU A 114 -6.60 -7.36 11.76
CA GLU A 114 -8.04 -7.13 11.90
C GLU A 114 -8.50 -6.10 10.88
N THR A 115 -9.52 -6.41 10.09
CA THR A 115 -10.12 -5.46 9.17
C THR A 115 -10.87 -4.39 9.97
N VAL A 116 -10.55 -3.12 9.72
CA VAL A 116 -11.26 -1.95 10.27
C VAL A 116 -12.46 -1.64 9.39
N TRP A 117 -12.24 -1.50 8.09
CA TRP A 117 -13.28 -1.37 7.07
C TRP A 117 -12.76 -1.82 5.69
N GLU A 118 -13.68 -2.12 4.80
CA GLU A 118 -13.43 -2.39 3.38
C GLU A 118 -14.54 -1.76 2.53
N THR A 119 -14.20 -1.35 1.32
CA THR A 119 -15.15 -0.85 0.32
C THR A 119 -14.73 -1.26 -1.08
N ASP A 120 -15.69 -1.58 -1.92
CA ASP A 120 -15.51 -1.89 -3.34
C ASP A 120 -15.99 -0.76 -4.28
N GLU A 121 -16.41 0.38 -3.71
CA GLU A 121 -16.89 1.53 -4.48
C GLU A 121 -15.82 2.19 -5.33
N VAL A 122 -14.57 2.09 -4.93
CA VAL A 122 -13.39 2.56 -5.64
C VAL A 122 -12.29 1.48 -5.60
N SER A 123 -11.45 1.45 -6.61
CA SER A 123 -10.35 0.48 -6.71
C SER A 123 -9.24 1.09 -7.56
N MET A 124 -7.99 0.98 -7.14
CA MET A 124 -6.85 1.56 -7.83
C MET A 124 -6.00 0.48 -8.49
N PHE A 125 -5.42 0.82 -9.64
CA PHE A 125 -4.54 -0.10 -10.37
C PHE A 125 -3.08 0.34 -10.34
N MET A 126 -2.76 1.56 -10.76
CA MET A 126 -1.38 2.08 -10.82
C MET A 126 -1.22 3.47 -10.19
N SER A 127 -2.31 4.02 -9.65
CA SER A 127 -2.33 5.37 -9.09
C SER A 127 -2.41 5.30 -7.57
N THR A 128 -1.27 5.42 -6.89
CA THR A 128 -1.23 5.42 -5.42
C THR A 128 -1.99 6.64 -4.88
N PRO A 129 -2.98 6.46 -4.00
CA PRO A 129 -3.72 7.57 -3.41
C PRO A 129 -2.89 8.28 -2.34
N VAL A 130 -3.35 9.48 -1.94
CA VAL A 130 -2.74 10.30 -0.88
C VAL A 130 -3.71 10.41 0.28
N LEU A 131 -3.21 10.18 1.49
CA LEU A 131 -3.92 10.49 2.72
C LEU A 131 -3.61 11.91 3.16
N ALA A 132 -4.64 12.74 3.27
CA ALA A 132 -4.55 14.14 3.67
C ALA A 132 -5.66 14.45 4.68
N ASP A 133 -5.27 14.79 5.91
CA ASP A 133 -6.17 15.25 6.98
C ASP A 133 -7.41 14.35 7.19
N GLY A 134 -7.18 13.02 7.24
CA GLY A 134 -8.23 12.02 7.40
C GLY A 134 -9.03 11.68 6.14
N THR A 135 -8.64 12.24 5.00
CA THR A 135 -9.26 11.97 3.69
C THR A 135 -8.31 11.25 2.77
N LEU A 136 -8.73 10.14 2.20
CA LEU A 136 -8.00 9.40 1.17
C LEU A 136 -8.44 9.88 -0.21
N CYS A 137 -7.54 10.54 -0.93
CA CYS A 137 -7.79 11.09 -2.27
C CYS A 137 -6.98 10.36 -3.32
N GLY A 138 -7.58 10.05 -4.46
CA GLY A 138 -6.91 9.34 -5.53
C GLY A 138 -7.72 9.21 -6.80
N MET A 139 -7.27 8.32 -7.67
CA MET A 139 -7.98 7.95 -8.88
C MET A 139 -8.28 6.46 -8.89
N SER A 140 -9.57 6.13 -8.95
CA SER A 140 -10.07 4.78 -9.18
C SER A 140 -10.04 4.45 -10.67
N HIS A 141 -9.64 3.22 -11.03
CA HIS A 141 -9.72 2.76 -12.42
C HIS A 141 -11.15 2.37 -12.85
N LEU A 142 -12.06 2.26 -11.87
CA LEU A 142 -13.46 1.95 -12.16
C LEU A 142 -14.10 3.05 -13.04
N ARG A 143 -15.11 2.67 -13.83
CA ARG A 143 -15.84 3.56 -14.75
C ARG A 143 -14.94 4.35 -15.71
N ALA A 144 -13.83 3.75 -16.10
CA ALA A 144 -12.82 4.34 -16.97
C ALA A 144 -12.09 5.57 -16.36
N GLY A 145 -11.90 5.55 -15.04
CA GLY A 145 -11.18 6.57 -14.28
C GLY A 145 -12.11 7.58 -13.58
N GLN A 146 -12.06 7.60 -12.26
CA GLN A 146 -12.76 8.56 -11.43
C GLN A 146 -11.82 9.11 -10.37
N PHE A 147 -11.73 10.42 -10.22
CA PHE A 147 -11.18 10.99 -9.00
C PHE A 147 -12.17 10.79 -7.85
N PHE A 148 -11.65 10.59 -6.66
CA PHE A 148 -12.46 10.32 -5.49
C PHE A 148 -11.85 10.88 -4.20
N ALA A 149 -12.69 11.02 -3.19
CA ALA A 149 -12.31 11.17 -1.80
C ALA A 149 -13.11 10.19 -0.94
N LEU A 150 -12.41 9.49 -0.04
CA LEU A 150 -12.99 8.67 1.01
C LEU A 150 -12.65 9.26 2.37
N ASP A 151 -13.57 9.14 3.33
CA ASP A 151 -13.23 9.29 4.74
C ASP A 151 -12.35 8.12 5.17
N ALA A 152 -11.12 8.41 5.58
CA ALA A 152 -10.16 7.35 5.91
C ALA A 152 -10.51 6.59 7.20
N GLY A 153 -11.32 7.19 8.08
CA GLY A 153 -11.77 6.54 9.32
C GLY A 153 -12.84 5.49 9.10
N SER A 154 -13.78 5.76 8.18
CA SER A 154 -14.96 4.91 7.94
C SER A 154 -14.95 4.16 6.61
N GLY A 155 -14.16 4.61 5.63
CA GLY A 155 -14.20 4.09 4.25
C GLY A 155 -15.37 4.62 3.43
N GLU A 156 -16.16 5.57 3.96
CA GLU A 156 -17.28 6.16 3.26
C GLU A 156 -16.81 7.06 2.12
N THR A 157 -17.45 6.93 0.95
CA THR A 157 -17.19 7.80 -0.20
C THR A 157 -17.76 9.18 0.06
N LEU A 158 -16.91 10.20 0.17
CA LEU A 158 -17.31 11.60 0.33
C LEU A 158 -17.76 12.19 -0.99
N TRP A 159 -17.00 11.95 -2.05
CA TRP A 159 -17.33 12.32 -3.41
C TRP A 159 -16.52 11.51 -4.43
N ARG A 160 -17.01 11.48 -5.66
CA ARG A 160 -16.30 11.01 -6.85
C ARG A 160 -16.80 11.73 -8.09
N THR A 161 -15.94 11.82 -9.10
CA THR A 161 -16.31 12.36 -10.41
C THR A 161 -17.16 11.36 -11.19
N GLU A 162 -17.76 11.81 -12.29
CA GLU A 162 -18.64 10.95 -13.11
C GLU A 162 -17.89 9.78 -13.78
N GLY A 163 -16.62 9.97 -14.10
CA GLY A 163 -15.77 8.99 -14.78
C GLY A 163 -15.24 9.47 -16.13
N ARG A 164 -14.32 8.67 -16.71
CA ARG A 164 -13.55 9.01 -17.91
C ARG A 164 -12.60 10.19 -17.73
N GLU A 165 -12.10 10.37 -16.50
CA GLU A 165 -11.15 11.45 -16.19
C GLU A 165 -9.74 11.11 -16.68
N ALA A 166 -9.30 9.86 -16.49
CA ALA A 166 -7.97 9.41 -16.86
C ALA A 166 -7.84 7.89 -16.83
N THR A 167 -6.80 7.35 -17.44
CA THR A 167 -6.41 5.95 -17.27
C THR A 167 -5.53 5.77 -16.05
N ASN A 168 -4.61 6.70 -15.83
CA ASN A 168 -3.72 6.77 -14.67
C ASN A 168 -3.54 8.22 -14.22
N SER A 169 -3.18 8.39 -12.95
CA SER A 169 -2.91 9.70 -12.38
C SER A 169 -1.80 9.60 -11.33
N ALA A 170 -0.97 10.62 -11.26
CA ALA A 170 -0.11 10.86 -10.12
C ALA A 170 -0.79 11.86 -9.18
N VAL A 171 -0.81 11.56 -7.89
CA VAL A 171 -1.37 12.45 -6.87
C VAL A 171 -0.27 12.84 -5.91
N VAL A 172 -0.07 14.15 -5.72
CA VAL A 172 0.96 14.69 -4.82
C VAL A 172 0.36 15.74 -3.91
N ARG A 173 0.67 15.67 -2.62
CA ARG A 173 0.32 16.71 -1.66
C ARG A 173 1.45 17.71 -1.52
N ALA A 174 1.12 18.99 -1.59
CA ALA A 174 2.03 20.09 -1.27
C ALA A 174 1.30 21.12 -0.38
N GLY A 175 1.62 21.12 0.90
CA GLY A 175 0.90 21.90 1.90
C GLY A 175 -0.57 21.49 2.01
N ASP A 176 -1.47 22.44 1.78
CA ASP A 176 -2.93 22.24 1.84
C ASP A 176 -3.54 21.92 0.47
N LEU A 177 -2.70 21.72 -0.55
CA LEU A 177 -3.13 21.44 -1.91
C LEU A 177 -2.80 20.01 -2.31
N LEU A 178 -3.70 19.41 -3.11
CA LEU A 178 -3.46 18.17 -3.84
C LEU A 178 -3.30 18.51 -5.33
N PHE A 179 -2.23 18.03 -5.91
CA PHE A 179 -1.98 18.10 -7.35
C PHE A 179 -2.27 16.72 -7.94
N LEU A 180 -3.19 16.69 -8.89
CA LEU A 180 -3.56 15.49 -9.61
C LEU A 180 -3.14 15.71 -11.06
N LEU A 181 -2.16 14.96 -11.51
CA LEU A 181 -1.69 14.97 -12.90
C LEU A 181 -2.25 13.72 -13.58
N ASN A 182 -3.07 13.90 -14.59
CA ASN A 182 -3.59 12.81 -15.40
C ASN A 182 -2.65 12.45 -16.58
N ASN A 183 -2.96 11.37 -17.28
CA ASN A 183 -2.15 10.94 -18.43
C ASN A 183 -2.31 11.83 -19.69
N ASP A 184 -3.22 12.80 -19.69
CA ASP A 184 -3.41 13.76 -20.76
C ASP A 184 -2.60 15.05 -20.53
N GLY A 185 -2.01 15.19 -19.33
CA GLY A 185 -1.14 16.31 -18.97
C GLY A 185 -1.87 17.48 -18.32
N ASP A 186 -3.10 17.29 -17.87
CA ASP A 186 -3.93 18.26 -17.16
C ASP A 186 -3.76 18.14 -15.64
#